data_65fdd541b68a80d0b682c2aa4f8c693f
#
_entry.id   65fdd541b68a80d0b682c2aa4f8c693f
#
_cell.length_a   1.000
_cell.length_b   1.000
_cell.length_c   1.000
_cell.angle_alpha   90.00
_cell.angle_beta   90.00
_cell.angle_gamma   90.00
#
_symmetry.space_group_name_H-M   'P 1'
#
loop_
_entity.id
_entity.type
_entity.pdbx_description
1 polymer ?
#
loop_
_entity_poly.entity_id
_entity_poly.type
_entity_poly.pdbx_seq_one_letter_code
_entity_poly.pdbx_strand_id
1 'polypeptide(L)'
;TPVIKIKDSATSKVKSIKNALTGVAKKVTTPVIKLKDAITSKATKITGKLKALGGKIFSPIVKLKDATASGISSISGKLKTLAATVAIPVTIVATAVVGGAVTEGAALEQSIGGVETLFKENASVVKANADAAFKTAGLSANEYMSQVTSFSASLLSSLGGDTAKAAEVADMAMIDMADNANKFGTDMESIQNAYQGFAKQNYTMLDNLKLGYGGTQEEMQRLLQDASKISGVKYDIGNLSDVYSAIHVIQNELGVTGT
;
A
#
# COMPACT_ATOMS: atom_id res chain seq x y z
N THR A 1 -81.39 25.95 23.56
CA THR A 1 -80.32 26.36 23.12
C THR A 1 -79.08 25.88 23.81
N PRO A 2 -79.13 24.76 24.61
CA PRO A 2 -77.95 24.13 25.10
C PRO A 2 -77.07 23.50 23.99
N VAL A 3 -77.66 22.99 22.91
CA VAL A 3 -76.92 22.35 21.76
C VAL A 3 -76.00 23.35 21.04
N ILE A 4 -76.41 24.61 20.86
CA ILE A 4 -75.62 25.68 20.24
C ILE A 4 -74.40 26.05 21.11
N LYS A 5 -74.58 26.18 22.44
CA LYS A 5 -73.48 26.46 23.38
C LYS A 5 -72.44 25.33 23.39
N ILE A 6 -72.85 24.06 23.31
CA ILE A 6 -71.94 22.91 23.25
C ILE A 6 -71.14 22.92 21.91
N LYS A 7 -71.82 23.21 20.79
CA LYS A 7 -71.20 23.31 19.47
C LYS A 7 -70.16 24.42 19.41
N ASP A 8 -70.46 25.60 19.95
CA ASP A 8 -69.55 26.70 19.98
C ASP A 8 -68.32 26.45 20.89
N SER A 9 -68.55 25.81 22.06
CA SER A 9 -67.49 25.42 22.97
C SER A 9 -66.59 24.35 22.34
N ALA A 10 -67.15 23.37 21.66
CA ALA A 10 -66.39 22.35 20.97
C ALA A 10 -65.56 22.94 19.83
N THR A 11 -66.16 23.81 19.01
CA THR A 11 -65.47 24.51 17.92
C THR A 11 -64.28 25.37 18.41
N SER A 12 -64.51 26.06 19.50
CA SER A 12 -63.48 26.88 20.17
C SER A 12 -62.30 26.01 20.64
N LYS A 13 -62.55 24.85 21.28
CA LYS A 13 -61.54 23.91 21.73
C LYS A 13 -60.77 23.26 20.57
N VAL A 14 -61.46 22.89 19.51
CA VAL A 14 -60.83 22.34 18.28
C VAL A 14 -59.92 23.35 17.65
N LYS A 15 -60.32 24.64 17.57
CA LYS A 15 -59.49 25.72 17.04
C LYS A 15 -58.24 25.97 17.93
N SER A 16 -58.41 25.89 19.25
CA SER A 16 -57.27 25.99 20.17
C SER A 16 -56.27 24.85 20.02
N ILE A 17 -56.73 23.63 19.92
CA ILE A 17 -55.89 22.44 19.67
C ILE A 17 -55.15 22.57 18.34
N LYS A 18 -55.84 22.97 17.27
CA LYS A 18 -55.27 23.19 15.96
C LYS A 18 -54.13 24.23 16.00
N ASN A 19 -54.36 25.31 16.69
CA ASN A 19 -53.34 26.35 16.83
C ASN A 19 -52.12 25.88 17.66
N ALA A 20 -52.36 25.09 18.73
CA ALA A 20 -51.30 24.51 19.51
C ALA A 20 -50.46 23.50 18.69
N LEU A 21 -51.08 22.63 17.92
CA LEU A 21 -50.45 21.68 17.00
C LEU A 21 -49.59 22.41 15.94
N THR A 22 -50.13 23.49 15.35
CA THR A 22 -49.41 24.31 14.38
C THR A 22 -48.17 24.96 15.03
N GLY A 23 -48.31 25.42 16.29
CA GLY A 23 -47.19 25.97 17.05
C GLY A 23 -46.10 24.97 17.35
N VAL A 24 -46.45 23.73 17.70
CA VAL A 24 -45.51 22.62 17.91
C VAL A 24 -44.84 22.23 16.59
N ALA A 25 -45.60 22.10 15.52
CA ALA A 25 -45.01 21.83 14.21
C ALA A 25 -43.98 22.87 13.79
N LYS A 26 -44.25 24.14 13.94
CA LYS A 26 -43.28 25.22 13.68
C LYS A 26 -42.05 25.18 14.59
N LYS A 27 -42.20 24.82 15.86
CA LYS A 27 -41.07 24.70 16.81
C LYS A 27 -40.14 23.54 16.47
N VAL A 28 -40.64 22.47 15.87
CA VAL A 28 -39.82 21.29 15.51
C VAL A 28 -39.25 21.43 14.12
N THR A 29 -40.05 21.83 13.13
CA THR A 29 -39.61 21.86 11.72
C THR A 29 -38.62 22.99 11.45
N THR A 30 -38.78 24.16 12.05
CA THR A 30 -37.89 25.31 11.78
C THR A 30 -36.44 25.05 12.20
N PRO A 31 -36.13 24.51 13.40
CA PRO A 31 -34.77 24.17 13.78
C PRO A 31 -34.13 23.08 12.87
N VAL A 32 -34.93 22.07 12.48
CA VAL A 32 -34.46 20.98 11.62
C VAL A 32 -34.08 21.50 10.23
N ILE A 33 -34.90 22.37 9.64
CA ILE A 33 -34.60 23.00 8.35
C ILE A 33 -33.34 23.87 8.45
N LYS A 34 -33.21 24.72 9.48
CA LYS A 34 -32.03 25.56 9.70
C LYS A 34 -30.76 24.73 9.89
N LEU A 35 -30.83 23.61 10.59
CA LEU A 35 -29.71 22.69 10.77
C LEU A 35 -29.29 22.03 9.45
N LYS A 36 -30.27 21.58 8.67
CA LYS A 36 -30.05 20.99 7.34
C LYS A 36 -29.36 21.99 6.41
N ASP A 37 -29.85 23.24 6.37
CA ASP A 37 -29.27 24.28 5.52
C ASP A 37 -27.84 24.67 5.97
N ALA A 38 -27.60 24.72 7.27
CA ALA A 38 -26.27 24.98 7.83
C ALA A 38 -25.26 23.87 7.52
N ILE A 39 -25.70 22.61 7.60
CA ILE A 39 -24.87 21.44 7.24
C ILE A 39 -24.58 21.46 5.74
N THR A 40 -25.59 21.64 4.89
CA THR A 40 -25.44 21.70 3.45
C THR A 40 -24.50 22.82 3.02
N SER A 41 -24.63 24.01 3.60
CA SER A 41 -23.73 25.13 3.34
C SER A 41 -22.28 24.85 3.73
N LYS A 42 -22.05 24.22 4.89
CA LYS A 42 -20.70 23.82 5.31
C LYS A 42 -20.12 22.73 4.41
N ALA A 43 -20.90 21.72 4.04
CA ALA A 43 -20.49 20.67 3.13
C ALA A 43 -20.08 21.23 1.76
N THR A 44 -20.88 22.15 1.18
CA THR A 44 -20.55 22.82 -0.08
C THR A 44 -19.25 23.63 0.01
N LYS A 45 -19.02 24.34 1.12
CA LYS A 45 -17.76 25.07 1.33
C LYS A 45 -16.55 24.15 1.46
N ILE A 46 -16.69 23.00 2.12
CA ILE A 46 -15.63 21.99 2.24
C ILE A 46 -15.33 21.39 0.86
N THR A 47 -16.35 21.01 0.11
CA THR A 47 -16.21 20.48 -1.25
C THR A 47 -15.53 21.48 -2.18
N GLY A 48 -15.90 22.77 -2.09
CA GLY A 48 -15.26 23.84 -2.85
C GLY A 48 -13.78 24.01 -2.49
N LYS A 49 -13.43 23.96 -1.21
CA LYS A 49 -12.02 24.02 -0.77
C LYS A 49 -11.21 22.80 -1.22
N LEU A 50 -11.77 21.59 -1.16
CA LEU A 50 -11.15 20.36 -1.65
C LEU A 50 -10.90 20.41 -3.16
N LYS A 51 -11.89 20.89 -3.93
CA LYS A 51 -11.75 21.07 -5.38
C LYS A 51 -10.67 22.11 -5.73
N ALA A 52 -10.63 23.22 -4.99
CA ALA A 52 -9.60 24.26 -5.16
C ALA A 52 -8.19 23.73 -4.78
N LEU A 53 -8.09 22.92 -3.73
CA LEU A 53 -6.85 22.29 -3.32
C LEU A 53 -6.39 21.26 -4.38
N GLY A 54 -7.31 20.43 -4.87
CA GLY A 54 -7.05 19.51 -5.97
C GLY A 54 -6.51 20.22 -7.20
N GLY A 55 -7.12 21.33 -7.62
CA GLY A 55 -6.63 22.13 -8.73
C GLY A 55 -5.24 22.74 -8.51
N LYS A 56 -4.93 23.12 -7.27
CA LYS A 56 -3.58 23.63 -6.91
C LYS A 56 -2.49 22.55 -6.91
N ILE A 57 -2.82 21.32 -6.59
CA ILE A 57 -1.87 20.21 -6.52
C ILE A 57 -1.72 19.54 -7.90
N PHE A 58 -2.84 19.20 -8.55
CA PHE A 58 -2.83 18.43 -9.80
C PHE A 58 -2.45 19.25 -11.04
N SER A 59 -2.83 20.55 -11.12
CA SER A 59 -2.51 21.37 -12.28
C SER A 59 -1.00 21.61 -12.49
N PRO A 60 -0.19 21.88 -11.43
CA PRO A 60 1.25 21.99 -11.59
C PRO A 60 1.91 20.67 -12.01
N ILE A 61 1.44 19.54 -11.45
CA ILE A 61 1.95 18.20 -11.76
C ILE A 61 1.70 17.85 -13.22
N VAL A 62 0.48 18.07 -13.72
CA VAL A 62 0.14 17.81 -15.13
C VAL A 62 0.97 18.70 -16.07
N LYS A 63 1.10 20.00 -15.78
CA LYS A 63 1.92 20.91 -16.56
C LYS A 63 3.40 20.54 -16.57
N LEU A 64 3.94 20.07 -15.44
CA LEU A 64 5.30 19.59 -15.36
C LEU A 64 5.49 18.31 -16.20
N LYS A 65 4.55 17.36 -16.12
CA LYS A 65 4.57 16.14 -16.94
C LYS A 65 4.55 16.47 -18.45
N ASP A 66 3.70 17.37 -18.87
CA ASP A 66 3.60 17.76 -20.28
C ASP A 66 4.85 18.51 -20.76
N ALA A 67 5.41 19.40 -19.93
CA ALA A 67 6.66 20.11 -20.24
C ALA A 67 7.85 19.14 -20.31
N THR A 68 7.89 18.13 -19.42
CA THR A 68 8.94 17.10 -19.41
C THR A 68 8.81 16.19 -20.63
N ALA A 69 7.60 15.76 -21.00
CA ALA A 69 7.36 14.93 -22.17
C ALA A 69 7.77 15.63 -23.49
N SER A 70 7.48 16.93 -23.63
CA SER A 70 7.90 17.71 -24.79
C SER A 70 9.42 17.93 -24.84
N GLY A 71 10.05 18.14 -23.70
CA GLY A 71 11.52 18.22 -23.57
C GLY A 71 12.20 16.93 -23.97
N ILE A 72 11.71 15.78 -23.48
CA ILE A 72 12.23 14.45 -23.81
C ILE A 72 12.08 14.15 -25.31
N SER A 73 10.93 14.46 -25.93
CA SER A 73 10.74 14.23 -27.36
C SER A 73 11.69 15.10 -28.21
N SER A 74 11.97 16.33 -27.80
CA SER A 74 12.94 17.22 -28.44
C SER A 74 14.38 16.70 -28.33
N ILE A 75 14.79 16.21 -27.16
CA ILE A 75 16.10 15.60 -26.92
C ILE A 75 16.22 14.29 -27.71
N SER A 76 15.22 13.44 -27.69
CA SER A 76 15.16 12.19 -28.45
C SER A 76 15.28 12.42 -29.95
N GLY A 77 14.65 13.48 -30.48
CA GLY A 77 14.79 13.90 -31.87
C GLY A 77 16.22 14.31 -32.23
N LYS A 78 16.86 15.12 -31.38
CA LYS A 78 18.27 15.56 -31.56
C LYS A 78 19.27 14.40 -31.45
N LEU A 79 19.03 13.45 -30.54
CA LEU A 79 19.84 12.24 -30.36
C LEU A 79 19.71 11.27 -31.54
N LYS A 80 18.49 11.11 -32.13
CA LYS A 80 18.32 10.34 -33.38
C LYS A 80 19.11 10.92 -34.54
N THR A 81 19.16 12.26 -34.64
CA THR A 81 19.95 12.96 -35.67
C THR A 81 21.44 12.75 -35.45
N LEU A 82 21.91 12.76 -34.21
CA LEU A 82 23.29 12.52 -33.83
C LEU A 82 23.70 11.05 -34.07
N ALA A 83 22.85 10.10 -33.71
CA ALA A 83 23.06 8.68 -33.95
C ALA A 83 23.12 8.30 -35.44
N ALA A 84 22.41 9.04 -36.30
CA ALA A 84 22.50 8.85 -37.76
C ALA A 84 23.82 9.36 -38.35
N THR A 85 24.54 10.25 -37.64
CA THR A 85 25.82 10.84 -38.10
C THR A 85 27.03 10.09 -37.53
N VAL A 86 26.86 9.34 -36.47
CA VAL A 86 27.91 8.55 -35.82
C VAL A 86 27.37 7.10 -35.69
N ALA A 87 27.89 6.18 -36.48
CA ALA A 87 27.48 4.77 -36.48
C ALA A 87 27.89 4.07 -35.18
N ILE A 88 27.19 4.37 -34.08
CA ILE A 88 27.31 3.70 -32.79
C ILE A 88 25.94 3.08 -32.48
N PRO A 89 25.84 1.77 -32.21
CA PRO A 89 24.61 1.17 -31.72
C PRO A 89 24.39 1.62 -30.27
N VAL A 90 23.68 2.73 -30.09
CA VAL A 90 23.31 3.21 -28.77
C VAL A 90 21.89 2.79 -28.49
N THR A 91 21.73 1.77 -27.66
CA THR A 91 20.47 1.51 -26.98
C THR A 91 20.27 2.62 -25.93
N ILE A 92 19.71 3.75 -26.33
CA ILE A 92 19.47 4.86 -25.41
C ILE A 92 18.14 4.64 -24.72
N VAL A 93 18.21 4.27 -23.46
CA VAL A 93 17.13 4.46 -22.52
C VAL A 93 16.96 5.97 -22.33
N ALA A 94 15.80 6.50 -22.71
CA ALA A 94 15.48 7.92 -22.55
C ALA A 94 15.29 8.21 -21.05
N THR A 95 16.36 8.54 -20.34
CA THR A 95 16.31 9.02 -18.97
C THR A 95 16.02 10.52 -18.98
N ALA A 96 14.90 10.91 -18.38
CA ALA A 96 14.53 12.29 -18.15
C ALA A 96 15.51 12.93 -17.16
N VAL A 97 16.24 13.94 -17.61
CA VAL A 97 17.20 14.69 -16.80
C VAL A 97 16.49 15.88 -16.16
N VAL A 98 16.14 15.77 -14.88
CA VAL A 98 15.99 16.92 -13.97
C VAL A 98 16.48 16.48 -12.59
N GLY A 99 17.35 17.29 -11.95
CA GLY A 99 18.16 16.98 -10.79
C GLY A 99 17.48 16.34 -9.57
N GLY A 100 17.20 15.16 -9.49
CA GLY A 100 16.59 14.26 -8.53
C GLY A 100 16.14 12.97 -9.23
N ALA A 101 15.67 13.07 -10.48
CA ALA A 101 15.23 11.94 -11.28
C ALA A 101 16.39 11.07 -11.80
N VAL A 102 17.62 11.59 -11.81
CA VAL A 102 18.81 10.84 -12.25
C VAL A 102 19.23 9.80 -11.21
N THR A 103 19.09 10.12 -9.92
CA THR A 103 19.42 9.18 -8.84
C THR A 103 18.35 8.09 -8.69
N GLU A 104 17.07 8.43 -8.83
CA GLU A 104 15.96 7.45 -8.80
C GLU A 104 15.96 6.57 -10.05
N GLY A 105 16.24 7.13 -11.23
CA GLY A 105 16.37 6.37 -12.47
C GLY A 105 17.54 5.37 -12.44
N ALA A 106 18.69 5.76 -11.93
CA ALA A 106 19.85 4.88 -11.77
C ALA A 106 19.58 3.78 -10.72
N ALA A 107 18.90 4.10 -9.62
CA ALA A 107 18.52 3.13 -8.61
C ALA A 107 17.50 2.12 -9.16
N LEU A 108 16.54 2.58 -9.95
CA LEU A 108 15.57 1.70 -10.61
C LEU A 108 16.23 0.77 -11.63
N GLU A 109 17.14 1.29 -12.45
CA GLU A 109 17.91 0.48 -13.41
C GLU A 109 18.76 -0.58 -12.71
N GLN A 110 19.41 -0.22 -11.59
CA GLN A 110 20.15 -1.14 -10.76
C GLN A 110 19.27 -2.23 -10.16
N SER A 111 18.10 -1.87 -9.64
CA SER A 111 17.14 -2.83 -9.08
C SER A 111 16.60 -3.78 -10.14
N ILE A 112 16.28 -3.29 -11.33
CA ILE A 112 15.87 -4.11 -12.47
C ILE A 112 16.99 -5.07 -12.87
N GLY A 113 18.23 -4.59 -13.02
CA GLY A 113 19.39 -5.41 -13.34
C GLY A 113 19.68 -6.49 -12.30
N GLY A 114 19.48 -6.19 -11.02
CA GLY A 114 19.55 -7.16 -9.92
C GLY A 114 18.52 -8.27 -10.06
N VAL A 115 17.25 -7.91 -10.30
CA VAL A 115 16.16 -8.87 -10.51
C VAL A 115 16.41 -9.73 -11.76
N GLU A 116 16.83 -9.15 -12.88
CA GLU A 116 17.11 -9.88 -14.12
C GLU A 116 18.28 -10.86 -13.95
N THR A 117 19.31 -10.47 -13.23
CA THR A 117 20.46 -11.32 -12.96
C THR A 117 20.11 -12.54 -12.09
N LEU A 118 19.31 -12.32 -11.04
CA LEU A 118 18.97 -13.36 -10.05
C LEU A 118 17.84 -14.27 -10.53
N PHE A 119 16.77 -13.71 -11.09
CA PHE A 119 15.56 -14.45 -11.43
C PHE A 119 15.50 -14.89 -12.91
N LYS A 120 16.41 -14.41 -13.75
CA LYS A 120 16.56 -14.83 -15.17
C LYS A 120 15.21 -14.80 -15.93
N GLU A 121 14.76 -15.98 -16.43
CA GLU A 121 13.49 -16.13 -17.14
C GLU A 121 12.25 -15.73 -16.31
N ASN A 122 12.33 -15.82 -14.98
CA ASN A 122 11.26 -15.44 -14.07
C ASN A 122 11.36 -13.99 -13.56
N ALA A 123 12.30 -13.18 -14.04
CA ALA A 123 12.42 -11.77 -13.70
C ALA A 123 11.16 -10.96 -14.02
N SER A 124 10.42 -11.35 -15.07
CA SER A 124 9.14 -10.71 -15.43
C SER A 124 8.07 -10.86 -14.36
N VAL A 125 8.07 -11.98 -13.62
CA VAL A 125 7.14 -12.22 -12.49
C VAL A 125 7.45 -11.24 -11.36
N VAL A 126 8.71 -11.14 -10.96
CA VAL A 126 9.14 -10.21 -9.89
C VAL A 126 8.85 -8.75 -10.28
N LYS A 127 9.07 -8.38 -11.54
CA LYS A 127 8.74 -7.02 -12.03
C LYS A 127 7.23 -6.76 -12.01
N ALA A 128 6.40 -7.74 -12.39
CA ALA A 128 4.94 -7.60 -12.30
C ALA A 128 4.45 -7.47 -10.84
N ASN A 129 5.04 -8.23 -9.92
CA ASN A 129 4.76 -8.09 -8.49
C ASN A 129 5.21 -6.71 -7.98
N ALA A 130 6.36 -6.20 -8.43
CA ALA A 130 6.84 -4.85 -8.10
C ALA A 130 5.88 -3.76 -8.59
N ASP A 131 5.30 -3.90 -9.78
CA ASP A 131 4.29 -2.96 -10.32
C ASP A 131 3.00 -2.97 -9.47
N ALA A 132 2.67 -4.10 -8.87
CA ALA A 132 1.52 -4.24 -7.97
C ALA A 132 1.84 -3.84 -6.52
N ALA A 133 3.11 -3.74 -6.12
CA ALA A 133 3.58 -3.64 -4.75
C ALA A 133 3.00 -2.45 -3.96
N PHE A 134 2.67 -1.35 -4.62
CA PHE A 134 2.01 -0.23 -3.96
C PHE A 134 0.64 -0.61 -3.39
N LYS A 135 -0.08 -1.52 -4.05
CA LYS A 135 -1.40 -2.00 -3.61
C LYS A 135 -1.31 -3.16 -2.63
N THR A 136 -0.31 -4.02 -2.77
CA THR A 136 -0.19 -5.28 -2.01
C THR A 136 0.67 -5.13 -0.76
N ALA A 137 1.64 -4.22 -0.78
CA ALA A 137 2.62 -4.04 0.29
C ALA A 137 2.91 -2.57 0.65
N GLY A 138 2.23 -1.60 0.01
CA GLY A 138 2.46 -0.17 0.26
C GLY A 138 3.84 0.34 -0.19
N LEU A 139 4.57 -0.41 -1.02
CA LEU A 139 5.94 -0.11 -1.45
C LEU A 139 5.97 0.42 -2.89
N SER A 140 6.95 1.25 -3.20
CA SER A 140 7.25 1.56 -4.59
C SER A 140 7.86 0.34 -5.30
N ALA A 141 7.75 0.27 -6.63
CA ALA A 141 8.34 -0.82 -7.40
C ALA A 141 9.86 -0.95 -7.19
N ASN A 142 10.56 0.17 -7.05
CA ASN A 142 12.00 0.19 -6.80
C ASN A 142 12.34 -0.36 -5.40
N GLU A 143 11.62 0.05 -4.36
CA GLU A 143 11.80 -0.47 -2.99
C GLU A 143 11.53 -1.96 -2.94
N TYR A 144 10.45 -2.43 -3.57
CA TYR A 144 10.12 -3.84 -3.67
C TYR A 144 11.26 -4.64 -4.32
N MET A 145 11.72 -4.24 -5.51
CA MET A 145 12.79 -4.94 -6.23
C MET A 145 14.12 -4.90 -5.47
N SER A 146 14.47 -3.77 -4.88
CA SER A 146 15.66 -3.62 -4.04
C SER A 146 15.63 -4.57 -2.84
N GLN A 147 14.48 -4.62 -2.16
CA GLN A 147 14.31 -5.49 -0.99
C GLN A 147 14.35 -6.97 -1.38
N VAL A 148 13.61 -7.36 -2.42
CA VAL A 148 13.62 -8.74 -2.93
C VAL A 148 15.05 -9.17 -3.28
N THR A 149 15.82 -8.36 -3.99
CA THR A 149 17.20 -8.72 -4.37
C THR A 149 18.12 -8.87 -3.17
N SER A 150 17.85 -8.18 -2.06
CA SER A 150 18.69 -8.22 -0.85
C SER A 150 18.81 -9.60 -0.20
N PHE A 151 17.78 -10.46 -0.34
CA PHE A 151 17.75 -11.83 0.21
C PHE A 151 17.66 -12.93 -0.86
N SER A 152 17.46 -12.57 -2.13
CA SER A 152 17.19 -13.54 -3.21
C SER A 152 18.32 -14.52 -3.46
N ALA A 153 19.58 -14.12 -3.28
CA ALA A 153 20.71 -15.04 -3.48
C ALA A 153 20.65 -16.22 -2.48
N SER A 154 20.35 -15.93 -1.20
CA SER A 154 20.19 -16.97 -0.18
C SER A 154 18.91 -17.80 -0.40
N LEU A 155 17.83 -17.16 -0.85
CA LEU A 155 16.57 -17.84 -1.16
C LEU A 155 16.74 -18.80 -2.35
N LEU A 156 17.37 -18.37 -3.44
CA LEU A 156 17.68 -19.21 -4.59
C LEU A 156 18.58 -20.39 -4.21
N SER A 157 19.58 -20.15 -3.36
CA SER A 157 20.44 -21.23 -2.85
C SER A 157 19.63 -22.28 -2.06
N SER A 158 18.69 -21.83 -1.22
CA SER A 158 17.84 -22.74 -0.44
C SER A 158 16.85 -23.54 -1.29
N LEU A 159 16.52 -23.04 -2.48
CA LEU A 159 15.61 -23.68 -3.45
C LEU A 159 16.33 -24.40 -4.60
N GLY A 160 17.65 -24.62 -4.49
CA GLY A 160 18.42 -25.29 -5.54
C GLY A 160 18.46 -24.54 -6.87
N GLY A 161 18.23 -23.22 -6.86
CA GLY A 161 18.24 -22.36 -8.04
C GLY A 161 16.88 -22.25 -8.74
N ASP A 162 15.78 -22.74 -8.18
CA ASP A 162 14.43 -22.60 -8.73
C ASP A 162 13.98 -21.14 -8.64
N THR A 163 14.11 -20.43 -9.76
CA THR A 163 13.78 -19.01 -9.86
C THR A 163 12.28 -18.73 -9.82
N ALA A 164 11.44 -19.67 -10.26
CA ALA A 164 9.99 -19.53 -10.20
C ALA A 164 9.51 -19.59 -8.74
N LYS A 165 9.95 -20.61 -8.02
CA LYS A 165 9.63 -20.79 -6.60
C LYS A 165 10.20 -19.66 -5.74
N ALA A 166 11.41 -19.20 -6.07
CA ALA A 166 12.02 -18.05 -5.40
C ALA A 166 11.19 -16.76 -5.58
N ALA A 167 10.63 -16.52 -6.76
CA ALA A 167 9.76 -15.37 -7.00
C ALA A 167 8.47 -15.44 -6.17
N GLU A 168 7.84 -16.62 -6.06
CA GLU A 168 6.66 -16.82 -5.22
C GLU A 168 6.95 -16.56 -3.73
N VAL A 169 8.02 -17.18 -3.20
CA VAL A 169 8.38 -17.04 -1.78
C VAL A 169 8.83 -15.62 -1.46
N ALA A 170 9.51 -14.95 -2.40
CA ALA A 170 9.91 -13.56 -2.22
C ALA A 170 8.68 -12.63 -2.15
N ASP A 171 7.69 -12.83 -3.00
CA ASP A 171 6.45 -12.02 -2.98
C ASP A 171 5.66 -12.26 -1.70
N MET A 172 5.49 -13.51 -1.29
CA MET A 172 4.88 -13.87 0.00
C MET A 172 5.58 -13.15 1.17
N ALA A 173 6.92 -13.19 1.21
CA ALA A 173 7.68 -12.54 2.27
C ALA A 173 7.50 -11.01 2.26
N MET A 174 7.42 -10.37 1.10
CA MET A 174 7.18 -8.93 0.99
C MET A 174 5.79 -8.53 1.50
N ILE A 175 4.76 -9.31 1.19
CA ILE A 175 3.40 -9.10 1.70
C ILE A 175 3.37 -9.31 3.22
N ASP A 176 3.97 -10.39 3.71
CA ASP A 176 4.05 -10.69 5.14
C ASP A 176 4.76 -9.59 5.95
N MET A 177 5.81 -8.98 5.40
CA MET A 177 6.49 -7.84 6.02
C MET A 177 5.55 -6.64 6.12
N ALA A 178 4.79 -6.33 5.06
CA ALA A 178 3.86 -5.20 5.03
C ALA A 178 2.69 -5.42 5.99
N ASP A 179 2.09 -6.59 5.98
CA ASP A 179 1.00 -6.96 6.88
C ASP A 179 1.44 -6.90 8.35
N ASN A 180 2.65 -7.37 8.65
CA ASN A 180 3.23 -7.30 9.98
C ASN A 180 3.43 -5.84 10.44
N ALA A 181 3.99 -5.00 9.56
CA ALA A 181 4.16 -3.57 9.83
C ALA A 181 2.81 -2.89 10.13
N ASN A 182 1.80 -3.16 9.31
CA ASN A 182 0.45 -2.62 9.47
C ASN A 182 -0.21 -3.08 10.77
N LYS A 183 -0.12 -4.38 11.07
CA LYS A 183 -0.79 -4.99 12.24
C LYS A 183 -0.22 -4.49 13.56
N PHE A 184 1.10 -4.44 13.67
CA PHE A 184 1.78 -4.16 14.94
C PHE A 184 2.34 -2.75 15.02
N GLY A 185 2.25 -1.94 13.96
CA GLY A 185 2.85 -0.60 13.90
C GLY A 185 4.38 -0.65 14.03
N THR A 186 5.01 -1.75 13.63
CA THR A 186 6.46 -1.86 13.60
C THR A 186 6.98 -1.13 12.36
N ASP A 187 8.11 -0.45 12.53
CA ASP A 187 8.78 0.17 11.40
C ASP A 187 9.17 -0.86 10.35
N MET A 188 8.82 -0.58 9.08
CA MET A 188 9.03 -1.50 7.96
C MET A 188 10.52 -1.85 7.77
N GLU A 189 11.42 -0.89 7.97
CA GLU A 189 12.86 -1.12 7.87
C GLU A 189 13.35 -2.13 8.92
N SER A 190 12.82 -2.06 10.14
CA SER A 190 13.13 -3.01 11.22
C SER A 190 12.70 -4.44 10.86
N ILE A 191 11.56 -4.61 10.21
CA ILE A 191 11.07 -5.91 9.74
C ILE A 191 11.92 -6.41 8.56
N GLN A 192 12.23 -5.55 7.60
CA GLN A 192 13.10 -5.87 6.47
C GLN A 192 14.49 -6.33 6.94
N ASN A 193 15.06 -5.65 7.92
CA ASN A 193 16.33 -6.03 8.52
C ASN A 193 16.28 -7.41 9.19
N ALA A 194 15.15 -7.77 9.82
CA ALA A 194 14.97 -9.10 10.38
C ALA A 194 14.97 -10.18 9.27
N TYR A 195 14.21 -9.99 8.20
CA TYR A 195 14.17 -10.94 7.08
C TYR A 195 15.53 -11.07 6.36
N GLN A 196 16.26 -9.97 6.19
CA GLN A 196 17.65 -10.00 5.68
C GLN A 196 18.60 -10.72 6.64
N GLY A 197 18.38 -10.56 7.96
CA GLY A 197 19.10 -11.30 8.99
C GLY A 197 18.86 -12.80 8.85
N PHE A 198 17.61 -13.24 8.70
CA PHE A 198 17.27 -14.65 8.52
C PHE A 198 17.93 -15.27 7.28
N ALA A 199 18.06 -14.48 6.19
CA ALA A 199 18.80 -14.89 4.99
C ALA A 199 20.30 -15.15 5.25
N LYS A 200 20.84 -14.62 6.35
CA LYS A 200 22.22 -14.82 6.82
C LYS A 200 22.28 -15.74 8.03
N GLN A 201 21.20 -16.47 8.34
CA GLN A 201 21.05 -17.31 9.53
C GLN A 201 21.25 -16.54 10.85
N ASN A 202 20.95 -15.25 10.85
CA ASN A 202 20.97 -14.40 12.04
C ASN A 202 19.51 -14.13 12.48
N TYR A 203 19.14 -14.68 13.63
CA TYR A 203 17.77 -14.63 14.15
C TYR A 203 17.60 -13.62 15.29
N THR A 204 18.59 -12.78 15.55
CA THR A 204 18.59 -11.82 16.67
C THR A 204 17.48 -10.77 16.59
N MET A 205 16.91 -10.54 15.40
CA MET A 205 15.85 -9.59 15.15
C MET A 205 14.46 -10.25 14.98
N LEU A 206 14.31 -11.53 15.38
CA LEU A 206 13.02 -12.21 15.27
C LEU A 206 11.92 -11.55 16.10
N ASP A 207 12.29 -10.99 17.25
CA ASP A 207 11.39 -10.27 18.15
C ASP A 207 10.81 -8.97 17.54
N ASN A 208 11.46 -8.38 16.52
CA ASN A 208 10.91 -7.25 15.77
C ASN A 208 9.56 -7.58 15.10
N LEU A 209 9.33 -8.85 14.77
CA LEU A 209 8.08 -9.30 14.16
C LEU A 209 6.91 -9.35 15.16
N LYS A 210 7.17 -9.24 16.47
CA LYS A 210 6.16 -9.27 17.55
C LYS A 210 5.23 -10.49 17.54
N LEU A 211 5.69 -11.62 17.03
CA LEU A 211 4.93 -12.87 16.92
C LEU A 211 4.97 -13.74 18.18
N GLY A 212 5.54 -13.23 19.28
CA GLY A 212 5.67 -13.96 20.55
C GLY A 212 6.92 -14.85 20.64
N TYR A 213 7.91 -14.59 19.77
CA TYR A 213 9.21 -15.29 19.77
C TYR A 213 10.33 -14.29 20.04
N GLY A 214 11.33 -14.70 20.81
CA GLY A 214 12.51 -13.89 21.11
C GLY A 214 13.55 -13.93 19.98
N GLY A 215 14.54 -13.03 20.06
CA GLY A 215 15.59 -12.90 19.04
C GLY A 215 16.72 -13.91 19.22
N THR A 216 16.44 -15.21 19.20
CA THR A 216 17.47 -16.27 19.27
C THR A 216 17.21 -17.40 18.26
N GLN A 217 18.23 -18.21 18.02
CA GLN A 217 18.11 -19.36 17.13
C GLN A 217 17.13 -20.41 17.69
N GLU A 218 17.12 -20.62 19.00
CA GLU A 218 16.22 -21.54 19.69
C GLU A 218 14.75 -21.10 19.52
N GLU A 219 14.50 -19.80 19.60
CA GLU A 219 13.18 -19.24 19.40
C GLU A 219 12.72 -19.36 17.94
N MET A 220 13.62 -19.21 16.97
CA MET A 220 13.31 -19.50 15.57
C MET A 220 12.99 -20.99 15.38
N GLN A 221 13.74 -21.89 16.00
CA GLN A 221 13.43 -23.33 15.97
C GLN A 221 12.05 -23.63 16.59
N ARG A 222 11.69 -22.94 17.69
CA ARG A 222 10.36 -23.05 18.30
C ARG A 222 9.27 -22.58 17.35
N LEU A 223 9.48 -21.46 16.66
CA LEU A 223 8.56 -20.94 15.64
C LEU A 223 8.33 -21.97 14.52
N LEU A 224 9.40 -22.57 13.99
CA LEU A 224 9.31 -23.60 12.95
C LEU A 224 8.55 -24.85 13.44
N GLN A 225 8.78 -25.27 14.70
CA GLN A 225 8.04 -26.38 15.30
C GLN A 225 6.55 -26.07 15.46
N ASP A 226 6.20 -24.86 15.89
CA ASP A 226 4.81 -24.44 16.04
C ASP A 226 4.13 -24.32 14.69
N ALA A 227 4.78 -23.74 13.67
CA ALA A 227 4.31 -23.71 12.30
C ALA A 227 4.10 -25.13 11.74
N SER A 228 5.00 -26.08 12.08
CA SER A 228 4.87 -27.49 11.67
C SER A 228 3.65 -28.17 12.28
N LYS A 229 3.31 -27.85 13.54
CA LYS A 229 2.09 -28.36 14.19
C LYS A 229 0.81 -27.84 13.53
N ILE A 230 0.83 -26.58 13.07
CA ILE A 230 -0.32 -25.93 12.43
C ILE A 230 -0.50 -26.45 11.00
N SER A 231 0.55 -26.45 10.19
CA SER A 231 0.50 -26.78 8.76
C SER A 231 0.60 -28.27 8.43
N GLY A 232 1.15 -29.08 9.36
CA GLY A 232 1.52 -30.47 9.10
C GLY A 232 2.78 -30.61 8.23
N VAL A 233 3.45 -29.51 7.85
CA VAL A 233 4.68 -29.50 7.06
C VAL A 233 5.89 -29.41 7.99
N LYS A 234 6.97 -30.15 7.68
CA LYS A 234 8.22 -30.05 8.44
C LYS A 234 9.08 -28.95 7.81
N TYR A 235 9.51 -27.99 8.63
CA TYR A 235 10.38 -26.88 8.23
C TYR A 235 11.80 -27.07 8.74
N ASP A 236 12.80 -26.71 7.90
CA ASP A 236 14.22 -26.75 8.22
C ASP A 236 14.77 -25.34 8.42
N ILE A 237 15.37 -25.05 9.58
CA ILE A 237 15.98 -23.75 9.88
C ILE A 237 17.15 -23.41 8.96
N GLY A 238 17.79 -24.40 8.36
CA GLY A 238 18.86 -24.22 7.36
C GLY A 238 18.35 -23.83 5.97
N ASN A 239 17.04 -23.94 5.73
CA ASN A 239 16.41 -23.62 4.46
C ASN A 239 15.62 -22.30 4.58
N LEU A 240 16.07 -21.26 3.91
CA LEU A 240 15.45 -19.93 4.00
C LEU A 240 13.99 -19.92 3.52
N SER A 241 13.65 -20.70 2.49
CA SER A 241 12.27 -20.83 2.01
C SER A 241 11.37 -21.41 3.09
N ASP A 242 11.88 -22.40 3.85
CA ASP A 242 11.15 -22.99 4.96
C ASP A 242 10.96 -22.00 6.12
N VAL A 243 12.00 -21.22 6.42
CA VAL A 243 11.93 -20.16 7.44
C VAL A 243 10.85 -19.14 7.10
N TYR A 244 10.84 -18.64 5.88
CA TYR A 244 9.83 -17.66 5.44
C TYR A 244 8.43 -18.26 5.41
N SER A 245 8.30 -19.49 4.92
CA SER A 245 7.01 -20.21 4.92
C SER A 245 6.48 -20.48 6.33
N ALA A 246 7.35 -20.80 7.28
CA ALA A 246 6.96 -20.99 8.68
C ALA A 246 6.50 -19.67 9.33
N ILE A 247 7.18 -18.56 9.05
CA ILE A 247 6.76 -17.22 9.51
C ILE A 247 5.38 -16.89 8.94
N HIS A 248 5.16 -17.13 7.64
CA HIS A 248 3.85 -16.94 7.00
C HIS A 248 2.73 -17.71 7.71
N VAL A 249 2.96 -19.00 8.02
CA VAL A 249 1.99 -19.84 8.75
C VAL A 249 1.67 -19.25 10.12
N ILE A 250 2.66 -18.82 10.88
CA ILE A 250 2.46 -18.20 12.19
C ILE A 250 1.71 -16.85 12.07
N GLN A 251 2.07 -16.01 11.11
CA GLN A 251 1.37 -14.74 10.87
C GLN A 251 -0.09 -14.97 10.49
N ASN A 252 -0.36 -15.96 9.66
CA ASN A 252 -1.72 -16.34 9.24
C ASN A 252 -2.55 -16.83 10.43
N GLU A 253 -1.99 -17.71 11.29
CA GLU A 253 -2.65 -18.19 12.51
C GLU A 253 -2.99 -17.06 13.48
N LEU A 254 -2.11 -16.07 13.59
CA LEU A 254 -2.32 -14.87 14.42
C LEU A 254 -3.23 -13.81 13.79
N GLY A 255 -3.75 -14.03 12.59
CA GLY A 255 -4.58 -13.07 11.86
C GLY A 255 -3.83 -11.79 11.52
N VAL A 256 -2.55 -11.90 11.18
CA VAL A 256 -1.69 -10.79 10.75
C VAL A 256 -1.80 -10.58 9.25
N THR A 257 -1.88 -11.66 8.47
CA THR A 257 -1.96 -11.63 7.00
C THR A 257 -3.26 -11.01 6.51
N GLY A 258 -3.19 -10.21 5.44
CA GLY A 258 -4.33 -9.55 4.81
C GLY A 258 -4.80 -8.30 5.55
N THR A 259 -3.92 -7.61 6.30
CA THR A 259 -4.27 -6.39 7.06
C THR A 259 -3.78 -5.08 6.41
#